data_513e8fee8ab340170af4d73592378c8b
#
_entry.id   513e8fee8ab340170af4d73592378c8b
#
_cell.length_a   1.000
_cell.length_b   1.000
_cell.length_c   1.000
_cell.angle_alpha   90.00
_cell.angle_beta   90.00
_cell.angle_gamma   90.00
#
_symmetry.space_group_name_H-M   'P 1'
#
loop_
_entity.id
_entity.type
_entity.pdbx_description
1 polymer ?
#
loop_
_entity_poly.entity_id
_entity_poly.type
_entity_poly.pdbx_seq_one_letter_code
_entity_poly.pdbx_strand_id
1 'polypeptide(L)'
;MTTGAFYFSFSSKEALFSAILEPLIQEYERLAAELAEKEEEHPETAEENERQLALFLAEHREEAILLLEKSTGSRYEGFRNRIEQQMQAAFGSYFEKYLGKEPDRELMRILVSMRMQGFLEIWKGDYTMEQQMKLTRNIGAYADAGTLGLIEYLKEEKDAHR
;
A
#
# COMPACT_ATOMS: atom_id res chain seq x y z
N MET A 1 -28.56 7.30 11.82
CA MET A 1 -28.56 6.37 12.99
C MET A 1 -28.37 7.17 14.26
N THR A 2 -29.19 6.94 15.29
CA THR A 2 -29.03 7.58 16.59
C THR A 2 -27.97 6.84 17.40
N THR A 3 -27.27 7.53 18.30
CA THR A 3 -26.23 6.95 19.19
C THR A 3 -26.75 5.71 19.95
N GLY A 4 -28.03 5.68 20.30
CA GLY A 4 -28.65 4.52 20.97
C GLY A 4 -28.76 3.26 20.10
N ALA A 5 -29.02 3.39 18.79
CA ALA A 5 -29.06 2.24 17.86
C ALA A 5 -27.68 1.60 17.66
N PHE A 6 -26.62 2.41 17.77
CA PHE A 6 -25.23 1.95 17.71
C PHE A 6 -24.89 0.97 18.85
N TYR A 7 -25.23 1.31 20.09
CA TYR A 7 -24.95 0.46 21.27
C TYR A 7 -25.85 -0.78 21.36
N PHE A 8 -26.93 -0.85 20.62
CA PHE A 8 -27.73 -2.07 20.50
C PHE A 8 -27.06 -3.13 19.61
N SER A 9 -26.23 -2.72 18.65
CA SER A 9 -25.61 -3.64 17.68
C SER A 9 -24.17 -4.00 18.05
N PHE A 10 -23.44 -3.11 18.74
CA PHE A 10 -22.03 -3.33 19.10
C PHE A 10 -21.78 -2.94 20.55
N SER A 11 -21.09 -3.82 21.29
CA SER A 11 -20.77 -3.63 22.71
C SER A 11 -19.73 -2.54 22.97
N SER A 12 -18.95 -2.18 21.94
CA SER A 12 -17.90 -1.16 22.01
C SER A 12 -17.52 -0.65 20.61
N LYS A 13 -16.77 0.46 20.55
CA LYS A 13 -16.13 0.94 19.32
C LYS A 13 -15.21 -0.14 18.72
N GLU A 14 -14.47 -0.84 19.56
CA GLU A 14 -13.58 -1.94 19.15
C GLU A 14 -14.36 -3.08 18.48
N ALA A 15 -15.52 -3.47 19.04
CA ALA A 15 -16.37 -4.50 18.43
C ALA A 15 -16.89 -4.08 17.05
N LEU A 16 -17.24 -2.81 16.87
CA LEU A 16 -17.62 -2.27 15.56
C LEU A 16 -16.44 -2.31 14.57
N PHE A 17 -15.26 -1.82 14.99
CA PHE A 17 -14.06 -1.85 14.15
C PHE A 17 -13.71 -3.27 13.71
N SER A 18 -13.77 -4.23 14.65
CA SER A 18 -13.54 -5.65 14.34
C SER A 18 -14.53 -6.19 13.31
N ALA A 19 -15.81 -5.89 13.48
CA ALA A 19 -16.82 -6.37 12.54
C ALA A 19 -16.65 -5.82 11.11
N ILE A 20 -16.09 -4.62 10.97
CA ILE A 20 -15.86 -3.98 9.68
C ILE A 20 -14.51 -4.42 9.08
N LEU A 21 -13.45 -4.41 9.88
CA LEU A 21 -12.08 -4.52 9.38
C LEU A 21 -11.56 -5.96 9.33
N GLU A 22 -12.04 -6.86 10.18
CA GLU A 22 -11.58 -8.25 10.21
C GLU A 22 -11.78 -8.98 8.88
N PRO A 23 -12.97 -8.90 8.25
CA PRO A 23 -13.18 -9.53 6.95
C PRO A 23 -12.25 -8.98 5.86
N LEU A 24 -12.06 -7.66 5.82
CA LEU A 24 -11.15 -7.02 4.88
C LEU A 24 -9.72 -7.51 5.05
N ILE A 25 -9.22 -7.52 6.30
CA ILE A 25 -7.83 -7.92 6.60
C ILE A 25 -7.61 -9.38 6.22
N GLN A 26 -8.53 -10.28 6.61
CA GLN A 26 -8.42 -11.70 6.29
C GLN A 26 -8.40 -11.95 4.77
N GLU A 27 -9.26 -11.26 4.04
CA GLU A 27 -9.32 -11.41 2.59
C GLU A 27 -8.09 -10.81 1.90
N TYR A 28 -7.61 -9.65 2.37
CA TYR A 28 -6.37 -9.04 1.89
C TYR A 28 -5.15 -9.96 2.13
N GLU A 29 -5.02 -10.49 3.36
CA GLU A 29 -3.90 -11.38 3.71
C GLU A 29 -3.94 -12.68 2.91
N ARG A 30 -5.13 -13.25 2.69
CA ARG A 30 -5.32 -14.43 1.82
C ARG A 30 -4.91 -14.13 0.39
N LEU A 31 -5.41 -13.04 -0.20
CA LEU A 31 -5.08 -12.63 -1.56
C LEU A 31 -3.58 -12.36 -1.70
N ALA A 32 -2.98 -11.64 -0.77
CA ALA A 32 -1.55 -11.34 -0.77
C ALA A 32 -0.70 -12.61 -0.72
N ALA A 33 -1.08 -13.60 0.10
CA ALA A 33 -0.39 -14.88 0.18
C ALA A 33 -0.49 -15.69 -1.14
N GLU A 34 -1.69 -15.77 -1.72
CA GLU A 34 -1.91 -16.45 -3.01
C GLU A 34 -1.10 -15.82 -4.15
N LEU A 35 -1.04 -14.48 -4.19
CA LEU A 35 -0.28 -13.76 -5.20
C LEU A 35 1.23 -13.88 -5.00
N ALA A 36 1.71 -13.90 -3.74
CA ALA A 36 3.11 -14.12 -3.44
C ALA A 36 3.58 -15.53 -3.86
N GLU A 37 2.79 -16.58 -3.59
CA GLU A 37 3.08 -17.95 -4.03
C GLU A 37 3.15 -18.02 -5.56
N LYS A 38 2.20 -17.38 -6.24
CA LYS A 38 2.21 -17.28 -7.70
C LYS A 38 3.44 -16.57 -8.25
N GLU A 39 3.89 -15.52 -7.59
CA GLU A 39 5.07 -14.75 -8.00
C GLU A 39 6.38 -15.52 -7.78
N GLU A 40 6.47 -16.38 -6.76
CA GLU A 40 7.62 -17.28 -6.57
C GLU A 40 7.78 -18.24 -7.75
N GLU A 41 6.67 -18.78 -8.28
CA GLU A 41 6.68 -19.67 -9.44
C GLU A 41 6.81 -18.90 -10.77
N HIS A 42 6.25 -17.69 -10.84
CA HIS A 42 6.10 -16.86 -12.02
C HIS A 42 6.48 -15.40 -11.75
N PRO A 43 7.78 -15.05 -11.62
CA PRO A 43 8.22 -13.68 -11.28
C PRO A 43 7.74 -12.60 -12.27
N GLU A 44 7.39 -12.98 -13.50
CA GLU A 44 6.82 -12.07 -14.49
C GLU A 44 5.42 -11.56 -14.14
N THR A 45 4.76 -12.15 -13.14
CA THR A 45 3.41 -11.76 -12.71
C THR A 45 3.40 -10.64 -11.66
N ALA A 46 4.55 -10.18 -11.18
CA ALA A 46 4.68 -9.20 -10.08
C ALA A 46 3.83 -7.93 -10.31
N GLU A 47 3.91 -7.33 -11.50
CA GLU A 47 3.13 -6.11 -11.84
C GLU A 47 1.61 -6.38 -11.81
N GLU A 48 1.18 -7.52 -12.35
CA GLU A 48 -0.22 -7.93 -12.34
C GLU A 48 -0.72 -8.22 -10.91
N ASN A 49 0.12 -8.85 -10.09
CA ASN A 49 -0.18 -9.14 -8.69
C ASN A 49 -0.33 -7.85 -7.88
N GLU A 50 0.58 -6.88 -8.04
CA GLU A 50 0.46 -5.56 -7.42
C GLU A 50 -0.84 -4.85 -7.86
N ARG A 51 -1.18 -4.95 -9.14
CA ARG A 51 -2.42 -4.39 -9.68
C ARG A 51 -3.67 -5.02 -9.04
N GLN A 52 -3.68 -6.32 -8.83
CA GLN A 52 -4.81 -7.02 -8.19
C GLN A 52 -4.99 -6.60 -6.74
N LEU A 53 -3.91 -6.47 -5.96
CA LEU A 53 -3.98 -5.94 -4.60
C LEU A 53 -4.48 -4.50 -4.55
N ALA A 54 -4.02 -3.65 -5.47
CA ALA A 54 -4.47 -2.27 -5.57
C ALA A 54 -5.95 -2.16 -5.93
N LEU A 55 -6.45 -3.02 -6.83
CA LEU A 55 -7.87 -3.10 -7.19
C LEU A 55 -8.72 -3.54 -6.00
N PHE A 56 -8.31 -4.60 -5.30
CA PHE A 56 -9.01 -5.07 -4.10
C PHE A 56 -9.18 -3.93 -3.08
N LEU A 57 -8.11 -3.20 -2.78
CA LEU A 57 -8.18 -2.07 -1.85
C LEU A 57 -9.02 -0.90 -2.38
N ALA A 58 -9.04 -0.67 -3.70
CA ALA A 58 -9.89 0.37 -4.31
C ALA A 58 -11.38 0.01 -4.24
N GLU A 59 -11.74 -1.27 -4.37
CA GLU A 59 -13.11 -1.78 -4.21
C GLU A 59 -13.59 -1.65 -2.76
N HIS A 60 -12.68 -1.79 -1.79
CA HIS A 60 -12.91 -1.68 -0.35
C HIS A 60 -12.37 -0.36 0.24
N ARG A 61 -12.43 0.72 -0.54
CA ARG A 61 -11.76 1.99 -0.21
C ARG A 61 -12.16 2.58 1.15
N GLU A 62 -13.42 2.46 1.54
CA GLU A 62 -13.92 3.05 2.80
C GLU A 62 -13.34 2.31 4.01
N GLU A 63 -13.31 0.99 3.96
CA GLU A 63 -12.70 0.14 4.97
C GLU A 63 -11.18 0.30 4.97
N ALA A 64 -10.55 0.40 3.80
CA ALA A 64 -9.11 0.64 3.67
C ALA A 64 -8.70 1.99 4.27
N ILE A 65 -9.44 3.07 4.01
CA ILE A 65 -9.21 4.39 4.64
C ILE A 65 -9.41 4.30 6.16
N LEU A 66 -10.48 3.61 6.61
CA LEU A 66 -10.75 3.42 8.03
C LEU A 66 -9.59 2.71 8.72
N LEU A 67 -9.06 1.64 8.09
CA LEU A 67 -7.94 0.85 8.60
C LEU A 67 -6.63 1.64 8.63
N LEU A 68 -6.32 2.38 7.58
CA LEU A 68 -5.02 3.03 7.41
C LEU A 68 -4.94 4.42 8.06
N GLU A 69 -6.05 5.14 8.23
CA GLU A 69 -6.05 6.50 8.77
C GLU A 69 -6.84 6.67 10.08
N LYS A 70 -7.80 5.81 10.39
CA LYS A 70 -8.74 6.01 11.50
C LYS A 70 -8.64 4.95 12.59
N SER A 71 -7.72 4.01 12.48
CA SER A 71 -7.57 2.88 13.41
C SER A 71 -6.82 3.21 14.69
N THR A 72 -6.32 4.45 14.85
CA THR A 72 -5.62 4.92 16.07
C THR A 72 -6.43 4.63 17.34
N GLY A 73 -5.79 4.05 18.35
CA GLY A 73 -6.40 3.64 19.60
C GLY A 73 -7.21 2.33 19.52
N SER A 74 -7.19 1.63 18.39
CA SER A 74 -7.73 0.27 18.23
C SER A 74 -6.62 -0.77 18.12
N ARG A 75 -6.95 -2.06 18.17
CA ARG A 75 -5.99 -3.15 17.93
C ARG A 75 -5.39 -3.15 16.53
N TYR A 76 -5.96 -2.38 15.60
CA TYR A 76 -5.51 -2.26 14.22
C TYR A 76 -4.55 -1.08 13.99
N GLU A 77 -4.26 -0.28 15.00
CA GLU A 77 -3.40 0.92 14.90
C GLU A 77 -2.05 0.65 14.23
N GLY A 78 -1.47 -0.51 14.47
CA GLY A 78 -0.19 -0.89 13.86
C GLY A 78 -0.26 -1.36 12.40
N PHE A 79 -1.45 -1.47 11.80
CA PHE A 79 -1.59 -2.08 10.47
C PHE A 79 -0.92 -1.24 9.37
N ARG A 80 -1.14 0.07 9.37
CA ARG A 80 -0.48 0.99 8.44
C ARG A 80 1.05 0.85 8.49
N ASN A 81 1.63 0.85 9.68
CA ASN A 81 3.07 0.71 9.84
C ASN A 81 3.60 -0.62 9.28
N ARG A 82 2.85 -1.72 9.45
CA ARG A 82 3.23 -3.02 8.87
C ARG A 82 3.26 -2.97 7.34
N ILE A 83 2.25 -2.41 6.71
CA ILE A 83 2.20 -2.26 5.25
C ILE A 83 3.35 -1.36 4.76
N GLU A 84 3.58 -0.23 5.41
CA GLU A 84 4.69 0.67 5.05
C GLU A 84 6.05 -0.02 5.19
N GLN A 85 6.27 -0.84 6.23
CA GLN A 85 7.50 -1.62 6.41
C GLN A 85 7.67 -2.69 5.33
N GLN A 86 6.59 -3.40 4.95
CA GLN A 86 6.63 -4.38 3.86
C GLN A 86 6.96 -3.71 2.53
N MET A 87 6.35 -2.58 2.23
CA MET A 87 6.67 -1.79 1.04
C MET A 87 8.11 -1.29 1.05
N GLN A 88 8.62 -0.82 2.20
CA GLN A 88 10.02 -0.39 2.32
C GLN A 88 11.00 -1.54 2.07
N ALA A 89 10.71 -2.73 2.57
CA ALA A 89 11.52 -3.92 2.33
C ALA A 89 11.53 -4.29 0.83
N ALA A 90 10.37 -4.31 0.18
CA ALA A 90 10.25 -4.60 -1.25
C ALA A 90 10.99 -3.56 -2.11
N PHE A 91 10.79 -2.26 -1.84
CA PHE A 91 11.52 -1.18 -2.51
C PHE A 91 13.02 -1.27 -2.27
N GLY A 92 13.44 -1.53 -1.02
CA GLY A 92 14.85 -1.70 -0.66
C GLY A 92 15.51 -2.80 -1.47
N SER A 93 14.90 -3.98 -1.55
CA SER A 93 15.39 -5.11 -2.33
C SER A 93 15.46 -4.77 -3.83
N TYR A 94 14.46 -4.09 -4.37
CA TYR A 94 14.46 -3.64 -5.76
C TYR A 94 15.62 -2.70 -6.06
N PHE A 95 15.81 -1.66 -5.24
CA PHE A 95 16.92 -0.71 -5.40
C PHE A 95 18.28 -1.39 -5.23
N GLU A 96 18.45 -2.25 -4.23
CA GLU A 96 19.70 -2.99 -3.99
C GLU A 96 20.09 -3.83 -5.21
N LYS A 97 19.12 -4.52 -5.84
CA LYS A 97 19.35 -5.30 -7.06
C LYS A 97 19.99 -4.47 -8.18
N TYR A 98 19.57 -3.20 -8.34
CA TYR A 98 20.06 -2.34 -9.42
C TYR A 98 21.28 -1.49 -9.02
N LEU A 99 21.43 -1.13 -7.75
CA LEU A 99 22.55 -0.31 -7.26
C LEU A 99 23.76 -1.15 -6.83
N GLY A 100 23.54 -2.46 -6.54
CA GLY A 100 24.56 -3.34 -5.98
C GLY A 100 25.00 -2.96 -4.56
N LYS A 101 24.17 -2.22 -3.84
CA LYS A 101 24.34 -1.84 -2.43
C LYS A 101 22.99 -1.53 -1.79
N GLU A 102 22.92 -1.64 -0.47
CA GLU A 102 21.75 -1.22 0.31
C GLU A 102 21.44 0.26 0.03
N PRO A 103 20.18 0.60 -0.34
CA PRO A 103 19.79 1.98 -0.54
C PRO A 103 19.66 2.73 0.78
N ASP A 104 19.62 4.06 0.72
CA ASP A 104 19.36 4.90 1.88
C ASP A 104 17.96 4.60 2.45
N ARG A 105 17.90 4.22 3.74
CA ARG A 105 16.67 3.83 4.43
C ARG A 105 15.67 4.96 4.54
N GLU A 106 16.17 6.18 4.77
CA GLU A 106 15.30 7.35 4.89
C GLU A 106 14.68 7.71 3.54
N LEU A 107 15.45 7.61 2.46
CA LEU A 107 14.93 7.74 1.11
C LEU A 107 13.82 6.72 0.83
N MET A 108 14.04 5.44 1.16
CA MET A 108 13.02 4.40 0.98
C MET A 108 11.75 4.71 1.79
N ARG A 109 11.89 5.15 3.03
CA ARG A 109 10.76 5.55 3.88
C ARG A 109 9.96 6.69 3.24
N ILE A 110 10.64 7.71 2.71
CA ILE A 110 10.00 8.86 2.08
C ILE A 110 9.25 8.44 0.81
N LEU A 111 9.88 7.65 -0.07
CA LEU A 111 9.26 7.17 -1.31
C LEU A 111 8.01 6.34 -1.05
N VAL A 112 8.06 5.42 -0.08
CA VAL A 112 6.90 4.63 0.33
C VAL A 112 5.79 5.52 0.90
N SER A 113 6.13 6.49 1.74
CA SER A 113 5.16 7.43 2.30
C SER A 113 4.47 8.26 1.21
N MET A 114 5.21 8.74 0.21
CA MET A 114 4.66 9.46 -0.94
C MET A 114 3.70 8.58 -1.75
N ARG A 115 4.06 7.32 -2.00
CA ARG A 115 3.22 6.36 -2.73
C ARG A 115 1.94 6.05 -1.97
N MET A 116 2.04 5.75 -0.68
CA MET A 116 0.89 5.48 0.18
C MET A 116 -0.07 6.68 0.23
N GLN A 117 0.47 7.88 0.41
CA GLN A 117 -0.34 9.10 0.44
C GLN A 117 -1.05 9.34 -0.90
N GLY A 118 -0.39 9.06 -2.02
CA GLY A 118 -0.99 9.15 -3.35
C GLY A 118 -2.22 8.25 -3.51
N PHE A 119 -2.16 7.00 -3.06
CA PHE A 119 -3.31 6.09 -3.06
C PHE A 119 -4.43 6.59 -2.15
N LEU A 120 -4.11 7.03 -0.93
CA LEU A 120 -5.11 7.56 0.00
C LEU A 120 -5.84 8.78 -0.56
N GLU A 121 -5.16 9.68 -1.25
CA GLU A 121 -5.79 10.83 -1.90
C GLU A 121 -6.75 10.42 -3.03
N ILE A 122 -6.39 9.39 -3.82
CA ILE A 122 -7.28 8.84 -4.85
C ILE A 122 -8.53 8.23 -4.18
N TRP A 123 -8.37 7.43 -3.13
CA TRP A 123 -9.50 6.76 -2.46
C TRP A 123 -10.43 7.72 -1.73
N LYS A 124 -9.88 8.79 -1.12
CA LYS A 124 -10.67 9.84 -0.45
C LYS A 124 -11.42 10.76 -1.41
N GLY A 125 -10.98 10.82 -2.66
CA GLY A 125 -11.59 11.68 -3.66
C GLY A 125 -12.98 11.20 -4.08
N ASP A 126 -13.83 12.13 -4.49
CA ASP A 126 -15.15 11.84 -5.06
C ASP A 126 -15.02 11.46 -6.55
N TYR A 127 -14.44 10.29 -6.79
CA TYR A 127 -14.17 9.76 -8.12
C TYR A 127 -15.02 8.50 -8.39
N THR A 128 -15.44 8.33 -9.64
CA THR A 128 -15.98 7.04 -10.09
C THR A 128 -14.87 5.97 -10.09
N MET A 129 -15.24 4.68 -10.07
CA MET A 129 -14.28 3.59 -10.16
C MET A 129 -13.37 3.72 -11.39
N GLU A 130 -13.92 4.10 -12.55
CA GLU A 130 -13.13 4.33 -13.77
C GLU A 130 -12.09 5.44 -13.61
N GLN A 131 -12.48 6.55 -12.96
CA GLN A 131 -11.59 7.66 -12.67
C GLN A 131 -10.49 7.25 -11.68
N GLN A 132 -10.83 6.52 -10.63
CA GLN A 132 -9.86 6.00 -9.66
C GLN A 132 -8.84 5.08 -10.33
N MET A 133 -9.29 4.13 -11.15
CA MET A 133 -8.39 3.24 -11.89
C MET A 133 -7.48 3.99 -12.86
N LYS A 134 -7.99 5.04 -13.52
CA LYS A 134 -7.17 5.90 -14.40
C LYS A 134 -6.12 6.66 -13.61
N LEU A 135 -6.47 7.25 -12.46
CA LEU A 135 -5.54 7.97 -11.58
C LEU A 135 -4.48 7.01 -11.02
N THR A 136 -4.88 5.84 -10.55
CA THR A 136 -3.96 4.80 -10.05
C THR A 136 -2.93 4.40 -11.10
N ARG A 137 -3.36 4.13 -12.34
CA ARG A 137 -2.44 3.83 -13.45
C ARG A 137 -1.48 4.97 -13.76
N ASN A 138 -1.97 6.21 -13.79
CA ASN A 138 -1.14 7.38 -14.08
C ASN A 138 -0.09 7.61 -12.98
N ILE A 139 -0.48 7.49 -11.72
CA ILE A 139 0.45 7.59 -10.57
C ILE A 139 1.43 6.42 -10.57
N GLY A 140 0.98 5.20 -10.90
CA GLY A 140 1.86 4.05 -11.08
C GLY A 140 2.93 4.31 -12.15
N ALA A 141 2.53 4.69 -13.35
CA ALA A 141 3.46 5.00 -14.45
C ALA A 141 4.46 6.13 -14.09
N TYR A 142 4.00 7.16 -13.37
CA TYR A 142 4.89 8.20 -12.83
C TYR A 142 5.89 7.64 -11.82
N ALA A 143 5.43 6.81 -10.88
CA ALA A 143 6.27 6.22 -9.85
C ALA A 143 7.33 5.28 -10.47
N ASP A 144 6.95 4.46 -11.44
CA ASP A 144 7.85 3.52 -12.12
C ASP A 144 8.94 4.27 -12.91
N ALA A 145 8.55 5.26 -13.72
CA ALA A 145 9.49 6.11 -14.43
C ALA A 145 10.42 6.89 -13.48
N GLY A 146 9.86 7.42 -12.38
CA GLY A 146 10.63 8.12 -11.34
C GLY A 146 11.59 7.19 -10.62
N THR A 147 11.21 5.96 -10.33
CA THR A 147 12.05 4.94 -9.69
C THR A 147 13.24 4.57 -10.59
N LEU A 148 13.00 4.32 -11.87
CA LEU A 148 14.06 4.02 -12.84
C LEU A 148 15.03 5.19 -13.00
N GLY A 149 14.51 6.41 -13.17
CA GLY A 149 15.33 7.62 -13.28
C GLY A 149 16.15 7.91 -12.01
N LEU A 150 15.59 7.66 -10.83
CA LEU A 150 16.32 7.79 -9.56
C LEU A 150 17.45 6.76 -9.41
N ILE A 151 17.22 5.52 -9.85
CA ILE A 151 18.26 4.48 -9.86
C ILE A 151 19.42 4.90 -10.78
N GLU A 152 19.13 5.40 -11.97
CA GLU A 152 20.16 5.91 -12.91
C GLU A 152 20.93 7.07 -12.29
N TYR A 153 20.25 8.06 -11.74
CA TYR A 153 20.86 9.18 -11.05
C TYR A 153 21.82 8.75 -9.92
N LEU A 154 21.37 7.83 -9.07
CA LEU A 154 22.18 7.32 -7.95
C LEU A 154 23.40 6.48 -8.39
N LYS A 155 23.36 5.87 -9.58
CA LYS A 155 24.53 5.22 -10.19
C LYS A 155 25.56 6.23 -10.66
N GLU A 156 25.12 7.28 -11.32
CA GLU A 156 25.98 8.35 -11.84
C GLU A 156 26.69 9.11 -10.69
N GLU A 157 25.98 9.43 -9.60
CA GLU A 157 26.61 10.03 -8.41
C GLU A 157 27.76 9.17 -7.86
N LYS A 158 27.60 7.84 -7.86
CA LYS A 158 28.63 6.92 -7.40
C LYS A 158 29.88 6.99 -8.27
N ASP A 159 29.73 7.12 -9.57
CA ASP A 159 30.86 7.15 -10.51
C ASP A 159 31.59 8.50 -10.49
N ALA A 160 30.85 9.60 -10.21
CA ALA A 160 31.44 10.93 -10.07
C ALA A 160 32.30 11.13 -8.80
N HIS A 161 32.14 10.28 -7.78
CA HIS A 161 32.89 10.33 -6.51
C HIS A 161 33.98 9.26 -6.41
N ARG A 162 34.32 8.57 -7.50
CA ARG A 162 35.44 7.65 -7.66
C ARG A 162 36.61 8.30 -8.39
#